data_d59c52193250eb1fb20bdc731d02d862
#
_entry.id   d59c52193250eb1fb20bdc731d02d862
#
_cell.length_a   1.000
_cell.length_b   1.000
_cell.length_c   1.000
_cell.angle_alpha   90.00
_cell.angle_beta   90.00
_cell.angle_gamma   90.00
#
_symmetry.space_group_name_H-M   'P 1'
#
loop_
_entity.id
_entity.type
_entity.pdbx_description
1 polymer ?
#
loop_
_entity_poly.entity_id
_entity_poly.type
_entity_poly.pdbx_seq_one_letter_code
_entity_poly.pdbx_strand_id
1 'polypeptide(L)'
;MCTVSFVYANNSFLLTSNRDEKITRPSAIEPKVYQTATKKIIYPKDTKAGGTWFVVDEFGNAIILLNGGKTKHIAKEKYRLSRGVIVLDLMASNAIVTTWKTIDLTDIEPFTLLVLEDKKPYQLQWSGEERFTNELEINQTYIWSSSTLYTPDIQQQRTE
;
A
#
# COMPACT_ATOMS: atom_id res chain seq x y z
N MET A 1 -3.57 6.03 -11.59
CA MET A 1 -3.47 4.56 -11.41
C MET A 1 -2.02 4.23 -11.09
N CYS A 2 -1.75 3.41 -10.08
CA CYS A 2 -0.40 3.23 -9.55
C CYS A 2 0.22 1.93 -10.07
N THR A 3 1.54 1.93 -10.22
CA THR A 3 2.33 0.72 -10.48
C THR A 3 3.37 0.59 -9.38
N VAL A 4 3.55 -0.62 -8.85
CA VAL A 4 4.54 -0.93 -7.81
C VAL A 4 5.40 -2.07 -8.30
N SER A 5 6.70 -1.99 -8.06
CA SER A 5 7.61 -3.11 -8.25
C SER A 5 8.35 -3.45 -6.96
N PHE A 6 8.63 -4.73 -6.79
CA PHE A 6 9.48 -5.29 -5.75
C PHE A 6 10.57 -6.11 -6.41
N VAL A 7 11.80 -5.79 -6.10
CA VAL A 7 12.98 -6.52 -6.59
C VAL A 7 13.91 -6.77 -5.41
N TYR A 8 14.40 -8.01 -5.30
CA TYR A 8 15.49 -8.33 -4.38
C TYR A 8 16.76 -8.64 -5.19
N ALA A 9 17.77 -7.84 -5.00
CA ALA A 9 19.04 -7.97 -5.68
C ALA A 9 20.19 -7.49 -4.79
N ASN A 10 21.36 -8.11 -4.89
CA ASN A 10 22.55 -7.71 -4.14
C ASN A 10 22.30 -7.56 -2.63
N ASN A 11 21.53 -8.48 -2.04
CA ASN A 11 21.14 -8.47 -0.63
C ASN A 11 20.36 -7.22 -0.19
N SER A 12 19.66 -6.58 -1.12
CA SER A 12 18.89 -5.37 -0.90
C SER A 12 17.51 -5.48 -1.50
N PHE A 13 16.53 -4.82 -0.85
CA PHE A 13 15.17 -4.69 -1.36
C PHE A 13 15.03 -3.36 -2.10
N LEU A 14 14.50 -3.41 -3.30
CA LEU A 14 14.12 -2.26 -4.10
C LEU A 14 12.60 -2.25 -4.25
N LEU A 15 11.95 -1.29 -3.63
CA LEU A 15 10.52 -1.06 -3.75
C LEU A 15 10.32 0.27 -4.48
N THR A 16 9.60 0.24 -5.59
CA THR A 16 9.26 1.45 -6.33
C THR A 16 7.75 1.62 -6.42
N SER A 17 7.29 2.84 -6.40
CA SER A 17 5.88 3.17 -6.55
C SER A 17 5.73 4.38 -7.46
N ASN A 18 5.09 4.17 -8.62
CA ASN A 18 4.65 5.24 -9.49
C ASN A 18 3.19 5.56 -9.15
N ARG A 19 2.96 6.74 -8.58
CA ARG A 19 1.63 7.24 -8.28
C ARG A 19 1.08 8.01 -9.48
N ASP A 20 0.03 7.46 -10.06
CA ASP A 20 -0.71 8.11 -11.13
C ASP A 20 -2.03 8.66 -10.56
N GLU A 21 -2.18 9.97 -10.52
CA GLU A 21 -3.30 10.65 -9.90
C GLU A 21 -3.85 11.75 -10.83
N LYS A 22 -5.09 12.16 -10.59
CA LYS A 22 -5.71 13.26 -11.36
C LYS A 22 -4.95 14.56 -11.15
N ILE A 23 -4.71 15.32 -12.22
CA ILE A 23 -4.04 16.64 -12.20
C ILE A 23 -4.76 17.62 -11.24
N THR A 24 -6.06 17.47 -11.07
CA THR A 24 -6.88 18.30 -10.16
C THR A 24 -6.69 17.97 -8.68
N ARG A 25 -5.97 16.88 -8.32
CA ARG A 25 -5.70 16.56 -6.92
C ARG A 25 -4.62 17.49 -6.38
N PRO A 26 -4.80 18.08 -5.20
CA PRO A 26 -3.77 18.90 -4.56
C PRO A 26 -2.45 18.13 -4.44
N SER A 27 -1.33 18.84 -4.59
CA SER A 27 0.00 18.25 -4.40
C SER A 27 0.14 17.67 -3.00
N ALA A 28 0.81 16.53 -2.91
CA ALA A 28 1.13 15.93 -1.63
C ALA A 28 2.23 16.75 -0.93
N ILE A 29 2.27 16.65 0.40
CA ILE A 29 3.43 17.12 1.17
C ILE A 29 4.56 16.13 0.92
N GLU A 30 5.75 16.66 0.63
CA GLU A 30 6.96 15.86 0.45
C GLU A 30 7.25 14.95 1.64
N PRO A 31 7.97 13.84 1.45
CA PRO A 31 8.32 12.93 2.52
C PRO A 31 9.01 13.64 3.68
N LYS A 32 8.49 13.45 4.88
CA LYS A 32 9.05 13.98 6.13
C LYS A 32 9.08 12.89 7.18
N VAL A 33 9.93 13.08 8.18
CA VAL A 33 9.96 12.25 9.39
C VAL A 33 8.82 12.63 10.31
N TYR A 34 8.08 11.64 10.76
CA TYR A 34 7.02 11.78 11.78
C TYR A 34 7.31 10.83 12.94
N GLN A 35 7.10 11.32 14.15
CA GLN A 35 7.22 10.50 15.36
C GLN A 35 5.87 9.88 15.68
N THR A 36 5.82 8.55 15.79
CA THR A 36 4.70 7.83 16.39
C THR A 36 4.98 7.53 17.86
N ALA A 37 4.08 6.87 18.55
CA ALA A 37 4.31 6.44 19.94
C ALA A 37 5.44 5.41 20.05
N THR A 38 5.73 4.64 19.00
CA THR A 38 6.65 3.49 19.05
C THR A 38 7.91 3.68 18.22
N LYS A 39 7.86 4.47 17.12
CA LYS A 39 8.96 4.57 16.15
C LYS A 39 8.86 5.82 15.28
N LYS A 40 9.93 6.11 14.56
CA LYS A 40 9.95 7.13 13.51
C LYS A 40 9.51 6.51 12.18
N ILE A 41 8.70 7.24 11.45
CA ILE A 41 8.23 6.85 10.11
C ILE A 41 8.45 8.00 9.13
N ILE A 42 8.69 7.67 7.86
CA ILE A 42 8.88 8.64 6.79
C ILE A 42 7.85 8.37 5.71
N TYR A 43 7.09 9.40 5.31
CA TYR A 43 6.11 9.27 4.25
C TYR A 43 5.74 10.61 3.62
N PRO A 44 5.32 10.62 2.31
CA PRO A 44 4.63 11.73 1.69
C PRO A 44 3.18 11.77 2.16
N LYS A 45 2.68 12.94 2.58
CA LYS A 45 1.31 13.06 3.10
C LYS A 45 0.34 13.54 2.01
N ASP A 46 -0.72 12.79 1.81
CA ASP A 46 -1.86 13.22 1.00
C ASP A 46 -2.63 14.34 1.72
N THR A 47 -2.61 15.53 1.15
CA THR A 47 -3.21 16.73 1.78
C THR A 47 -4.73 16.66 1.84
N LYS A 48 -5.39 15.94 0.91
CA LYS A 48 -6.85 15.81 0.85
C LYS A 48 -7.36 14.74 1.82
N ALA A 49 -6.67 13.58 1.88
CA ALA A 49 -7.15 12.43 2.64
C ALA A 49 -6.43 12.23 3.98
N GLY A 50 -5.35 12.99 4.25
CA GLY A 50 -4.59 12.94 5.50
C GLY A 50 -3.69 11.72 5.68
N GLY A 51 -3.78 10.72 4.79
CA GLY A 51 -3.01 9.48 4.82
C GLY A 51 -1.80 9.49 3.88
N THR A 52 -1.33 8.30 3.54
CA THR A 52 -0.22 8.10 2.61
C THR A 52 -0.44 6.89 1.71
N TRP A 53 0.36 6.79 0.65
CA TRP A 53 0.42 5.61 -0.24
C TRP A 53 1.76 4.87 -0.15
N PHE A 54 2.75 5.46 0.54
CA PHE A 54 4.06 4.85 0.76
C PHE A 54 4.63 5.34 2.08
N VAL A 55 5.03 4.43 2.94
CA VAL A 55 5.64 4.73 4.23
C VAL A 55 6.74 3.74 4.53
N VAL A 56 7.79 4.21 5.15
CA VAL A 56 8.89 3.39 5.70
C VAL A 56 9.12 3.76 7.17
N ASP A 57 9.62 2.80 7.96
CA ASP A 57 10.04 3.07 9.34
C ASP A 57 11.57 3.03 9.49
N GLU A 58 12.07 3.42 10.64
CA GLU A 58 13.50 3.43 10.97
C GLU A 58 14.14 2.04 11.04
N PHE A 59 13.35 0.98 11.05
CA PHE A 59 13.81 -0.42 11.06
C PHE A 59 13.88 -1.05 9.66
N GLY A 60 13.47 -0.30 8.62
CA GLY A 60 13.46 -0.75 7.23
C GLY A 60 12.19 -1.50 6.83
N ASN A 61 11.13 -1.47 7.65
CA ASN A 61 9.82 -1.94 7.21
C ASN A 61 9.18 -0.91 6.27
N ALA A 62 8.39 -1.38 5.32
CA ALA A 62 7.74 -0.53 4.34
C ALA A 62 6.31 -1.00 4.04
N ILE A 63 5.42 -0.06 3.74
CA ILE A 63 4.08 -0.33 3.22
C ILE A 63 3.85 0.54 1.99
N ILE A 64 3.38 -0.09 0.90
CA ILE A 64 2.92 0.59 -0.31
C ILE A 64 1.47 0.23 -0.56
N LEU A 65 0.65 1.23 -0.84
CA LEU A 65 -0.78 1.12 -1.10
C LEU A 65 -1.08 1.14 -2.60
N LEU A 66 -1.84 0.15 -3.04
CA LEU A 66 -2.50 0.12 -4.35
C LEU A 66 -4.03 0.19 -4.16
N ASN A 67 -4.67 1.01 -4.99
CA ASN A 67 -6.12 1.10 -5.03
C ASN A 67 -6.72 -0.18 -5.63
N GLY A 68 -7.80 -0.67 -5.03
CA GLY A 68 -8.48 -1.87 -5.45
C GLY A 68 -8.00 -3.14 -4.75
N GLY A 69 -8.95 -4.03 -4.50
CA GLY A 69 -8.72 -5.36 -3.94
C GLY A 69 -8.56 -6.41 -5.05
N LYS A 70 -9.03 -7.61 -4.80
CA LYS A 70 -8.92 -8.75 -5.71
C LYS A 70 -9.79 -8.60 -6.98
N THR A 71 -10.94 -7.96 -6.84
CA THR A 71 -11.91 -7.77 -7.92
C THR A 71 -12.32 -6.31 -8.05
N LYS A 72 -12.82 -5.94 -9.23
CA LYS A 72 -13.38 -4.61 -9.45
C LYS A 72 -14.61 -4.43 -8.56
N HIS A 73 -14.70 -3.29 -7.88
CA HIS A 73 -15.85 -2.93 -7.05
C HIS A 73 -16.48 -1.61 -7.55
N ILE A 74 -17.72 -1.39 -7.16
CA ILE A 74 -18.41 -0.12 -7.33
C ILE A 74 -18.08 0.75 -6.12
N ALA A 75 -17.42 1.89 -6.33
CA ALA A 75 -17.09 2.79 -5.26
C ALA A 75 -18.36 3.38 -4.63
N LYS A 76 -18.41 3.43 -3.30
CA LYS A 76 -19.44 4.16 -2.56
C LYS A 76 -19.20 5.67 -2.64
N GLU A 77 -20.20 6.45 -2.38
CA GLU A 77 -20.09 7.90 -2.29
C GLU A 77 -19.17 8.36 -1.16
N LYS A 78 -19.18 7.61 -0.04
CA LYS A 78 -18.38 7.88 1.15
C LYS A 78 -17.94 6.59 1.83
N TYR A 79 -16.75 6.62 2.42
CA TYR A 79 -16.20 5.58 3.27
C TYR A 79 -15.83 6.17 4.65
N ARG A 80 -15.70 5.32 5.66
CA ARG A 80 -15.39 5.72 7.05
C ARG A 80 -14.05 6.44 7.15
N LEU A 81 -13.00 5.87 6.57
CA LEU A 81 -11.65 6.43 6.52
C LEU A 81 -11.04 6.22 5.14
N SER A 82 -10.03 7.01 4.82
CA SER A 82 -9.23 6.75 3.63
C SER A 82 -8.28 5.58 3.86
N ARG A 83 -8.05 4.80 2.81
CA ARG A 83 -7.08 3.68 2.82
C ARG A 83 -5.68 4.09 3.28
N GLY A 84 -5.26 5.31 2.93
CA GLY A 84 -3.96 5.85 3.33
C GLY A 84 -3.83 6.11 4.84
N VAL A 85 -4.94 6.29 5.56
CA VAL A 85 -4.94 6.37 7.03
C VAL A 85 -4.72 4.98 7.62
N ILE A 86 -5.37 3.93 7.07
CA ILE A 86 -5.13 2.54 7.46
C ILE A 86 -3.65 2.16 7.29
N VAL A 87 -2.98 2.64 6.24
CA VAL A 87 -1.53 2.46 6.04
C VAL A 87 -0.73 3.03 7.22
N LEU A 88 -1.08 4.24 7.68
CA LEU A 88 -0.39 4.87 8.82
C LEU A 88 -0.66 4.14 10.14
N ASP A 89 -1.89 3.70 10.39
CA ASP A 89 -2.27 2.95 11.58
C ASP A 89 -1.50 1.61 11.65
N LEU A 90 -1.41 0.90 10.52
CA LEU A 90 -0.62 -0.34 10.42
C LEU A 90 0.86 -0.08 10.65
N MET A 91 1.44 0.95 10.01
CA MET A 91 2.87 1.26 10.16
C MET A 91 3.20 1.71 11.59
N ALA A 92 2.29 2.40 12.28
CA ALA A 92 2.48 2.82 13.67
C ALA A 92 2.44 1.65 14.66
N SER A 93 1.96 0.48 14.25
CA SER A 93 1.92 -0.71 15.11
C SER A 93 3.29 -1.36 15.26
N ASN A 94 3.43 -2.22 16.29
CA ASN A 94 4.67 -2.98 16.51
C ASN A 94 4.84 -4.16 15.56
N ALA A 95 3.73 -4.68 15.01
CA ALA A 95 3.73 -5.84 14.10
C ALA A 95 2.63 -5.64 13.04
N ILE A 96 3.04 -5.27 11.84
CA ILE A 96 2.15 -4.87 10.74
C ILE A 96 1.22 -6.00 10.34
N VAL A 97 1.78 -7.18 10.02
CA VAL A 97 1.01 -8.34 9.56
C VAL A 97 0.12 -8.92 10.66
N THR A 98 0.54 -8.83 11.92
CA THR A 98 -0.30 -9.23 13.05
C THR A 98 -1.47 -8.26 13.24
N THR A 99 -1.21 -6.97 13.20
CA THR A 99 -2.23 -5.92 13.33
C THR A 99 -3.22 -5.96 12.16
N TRP A 100 -2.74 -6.28 10.95
CA TRP A 100 -3.59 -6.47 9.79
C TRP A 100 -4.74 -7.47 10.02
N LYS A 101 -4.50 -8.52 10.80
CA LYS A 101 -5.53 -9.55 11.07
C LYS A 101 -6.70 -9.03 11.88
N THR A 102 -6.50 -7.98 12.66
CA THR A 102 -7.48 -7.48 13.64
C THR A 102 -7.91 -6.03 13.43
N ILE A 103 -7.16 -5.23 12.67
CA ILE A 103 -7.51 -3.83 12.42
C ILE A 103 -8.93 -3.72 11.84
N ASP A 104 -9.71 -2.75 12.32
CA ASP A 104 -11.07 -2.53 11.83
C ASP A 104 -11.06 -1.96 10.40
N LEU A 105 -11.50 -2.77 9.43
CA LEU A 105 -11.66 -2.41 8.02
C LEU A 105 -13.12 -2.22 7.62
N THR A 106 -14.03 -2.16 8.59
CA THR A 106 -15.46 -1.89 8.33
C THR A 106 -15.60 -0.57 7.57
N ASP A 107 -16.33 -0.61 6.47
CA ASP A 107 -16.60 0.54 5.60
C ASP A 107 -15.32 1.23 5.09
N ILE A 108 -14.29 0.46 4.77
CA ILE A 108 -13.09 0.90 4.07
C ILE A 108 -13.14 0.41 2.62
N GLU A 109 -12.81 1.31 1.69
CA GLU A 109 -12.74 0.98 0.26
C GLU A 109 -11.72 -0.13 -0.01
N PRO A 110 -12.00 -1.12 -0.90
CA PRO A 110 -11.05 -2.18 -1.24
C PRO A 110 -9.66 -1.70 -1.65
N PHE A 111 -8.62 -2.40 -1.20
CA PHE A 111 -7.22 -2.05 -1.46
C PHE A 111 -6.27 -3.24 -1.36
N THR A 112 -5.08 -3.04 -1.89
CA THR A 112 -3.95 -3.97 -1.77
C THR A 112 -2.77 -3.23 -1.13
N LEU A 113 -2.09 -3.88 -0.19
CA LEU A 113 -0.83 -3.42 0.38
C LEU A 113 0.29 -4.37 0.00
N LEU A 114 1.42 -3.81 -0.40
CA LEU A 114 2.70 -4.47 -0.45
C LEU A 114 3.44 -4.08 0.83
N VAL A 115 3.78 -5.07 1.62
CA VAL A 115 4.41 -4.88 2.94
C VAL A 115 5.75 -5.58 2.95
N LEU A 116 6.77 -4.88 3.40
CA LEU A 116 8.03 -5.47 3.83
C LEU A 116 8.08 -5.35 5.34
N GLU A 117 8.07 -6.46 6.07
CA GLU A 117 8.18 -6.51 7.53
C GLU A 117 9.26 -7.51 7.91
N ASP A 118 10.25 -7.09 8.69
CA ASP A 118 11.37 -7.93 9.13
C ASP A 118 12.05 -8.68 7.97
N LYS A 119 12.25 -7.97 6.84
CA LYS A 119 12.83 -8.51 5.59
C LYS A 119 11.97 -9.59 4.91
N LYS A 120 10.72 -9.74 5.28
CA LYS A 120 9.76 -10.64 4.62
C LYS A 120 8.74 -9.82 3.83
N PRO A 121 8.57 -10.11 2.54
CA PRO A 121 7.58 -9.43 1.71
C PRO A 121 6.22 -10.11 1.81
N TYR A 122 5.16 -9.29 1.90
CA TYR A 122 3.77 -9.74 1.95
C TYR A 122 2.90 -8.94 0.98
N GLN A 123 1.90 -9.60 0.45
CA GLN A 123 0.76 -8.95 -0.20
C GLN A 123 -0.46 -9.12 0.71
N LEU A 124 -1.01 -8.01 1.18
CA LEU A 124 -2.22 -7.96 1.99
C LEU A 124 -3.33 -7.34 1.14
N GLN A 125 -4.51 -7.96 1.11
CA GLN A 125 -5.63 -7.46 0.31
C GLN A 125 -6.91 -7.39 1.14
N TRP A 126 -7.62 -6.30 0.99
CA TRP A 126 -8.97 -6.09 1.49
C TRP A 126 -9.94 -6.05 0.31
N SER A 127 -10.90 -6.95 0.29
CA SER A 127 -11.91 -7.01 -0.78
C SER A 127 -13.12 -6.08 -0.55
N GLY A 128 -13.25 -5.54 0.65
CA GLY A 128 -14.46 -4.89 1.16
C GLY A 128 -15.23 -5.76 2.15
N GLU A 129 -14.93 -7.07 2.19
CA GLU A 129 -15.58 -8.06 3.06
C GLU A 129 -14.56 -8.98 3.72
N GLU A 130 -13.54 -9.41 2.97
CA GLU A 130 -12.55 -10.40 3.41
C GLU A 130 -11.12 -9.88 3.32
N ARG A 131 -10.28 -10.36 4.23
CA ARG A 131 -8.83 -10.14 4.23
C ARG A 131 -8.10 -11.31 3.62
N PHE A 132 -7.11 -11.00 2.79
CA PHE A 132 -6.18 -11.99 2.26
C PHE A 132 -4.77 -11.60 2.67
N THR A 133 -3.99 -12.60 3.06
CA THR A 133 -2.57 -12.44 3.41
C THR A 133 -1.78 -13.47 2.62
N ASN A 134 -0.83 -13.02 1.84
CA ASN A 134 0.04 -13.85 1.03
C ASN A 134 1.50 -13.46 1.31
N GLU A 135 2.30 -14.38 1.84
CA GLU A 135 3.74 -14.21 1.95
C GLU A 135 4.36 -14.45 0.57
N LEU A 136 5.23 -13.56 0.15
CA LEU A 136 5.83 -13.58 -1.18
C LEU A 136 7.22 -14.18 -1.13
N GLU A 137 7.64 -14.85 -2.21
CA GLU A 137 8.98 -15.39 -2.35
C GLU A 137 10.00 -14.25 -2.51
N ILE A 138 11.00 -14.22 -1.63
CA ILE A 138 11.98 -13.14 -1.57
C ILE A 138 12.82 -13.00 -2.85
N ASN A 139 13.12 -14.13 -3.51
CA ASN A 139 13.99 -14.19 -4.67
C ASN A 139 13.26 -13.98 -6.01
N GLN A 140 11.98 -13.56 -5.96
CA GLN A 140 11.19 -13.26 -7.13
C GLN A 140 11.02 -11.76 -7.30
N THR A 141 10.99 -11.33 -8.55
CA THR A 141 10.59 -9.97 -8.92
C THR A 141 9.09 -9.94 -9.12
N TYR A 142 8.45 -8.92 -8.57
CA TYR A 142 7.01 -8.73 -8.68
C TYR A 142 6.70 -7.33 -9.21
N ILE A 143 5.68 -7.26 -10.06
CA ILE A 143 5.10 -6.00 -10.54
C ILE A 143 3.59 -6.07 -10.32
N TRP A 144 3.05 -5.02 -9.73
CA TRP A 144 1.61 -4.85 -9.55
C TRP A 144 1.16 -3.55 -10.18
N SER A 145 0.02 -3.59 -10.81
CA SER A 145 -0.71 -2.40 -11.21
C SER A 145 -2.05 -2.35 -10.47
N SER A 146 -2.66 -1.18 -10.35
CA SER A 146 -4.00 -1.04 -9.79
C SER A 146 -5.01 -1.77 -10.69
N SER A 147 -5.06 -3.08 -10.57
CA SER A 147 -5.63 -4.05 -11.51
C SER A 147 -7.11 -3.84 -11.79
N THR A 148 -7.85 -3.29 -10.83
CA THR A 148 -9.30 -3.08 -10.97
C THR A 148 -9.66 -1.90 -11.88
N LEU A 149 -8.67 -1.13 -12.34
CA LEU A 149 -8.88 0.06 -13.16
C LEU A 149 -8.37 -0.11 -14.60
N TYR A 150 -7.67 -1.20 -14.90
CA TYR A 150 -7.15 -1.51 -16.23
C TYR A 150 -7.92 -2.65 -16.90
N THR A 151 -8.01 -2.61 -18.23
CA THR A 151 -8.37 -3.78 -19.03
C THR A 151 -7.24 -4.80 -18.98
N PRO A 152 -7.51 -6.11 -19.20
CA PRO A 152 -6.47 -7.14 -19.24
C PRO A 152 -5.30 -6.80 -20.16
N ASP A 153 -5.57 -6.22 -21.33
CA ASP A 153 -4.55 -5.83 -22.31
C ASP A 153 -3.58 -4.76 -21.77
N ILE A 154 -4.10 -3.77 -21.04
CA ILE A 154 -3.29 -2.73 -20.40
C ILE A 154 -2.48 -3.30 -19.22
N GLN A 155 -3.03 -4.29 -18.51
CA GLN A 155 -2.30 -4.97 -17.45
C GLN A 155 -1.09 -5.71 -18.01
N GLN A 156 -1.25 -6.45 -19.11
CA GLN A 156 -0.18 -7.19 -19.76
C GLN A 156 0.93 -6.25 -20.24
N GLN A 157 0.59 -5.16 -20.94
CA GLN A 157 1.58 -4.15 -21.42
C GLN A 157 2.41 -3.50 -20.32
N ARG A 158 1.93 -3.50 -19.07
CA ARG A 158 2.66 -2.91 -17.91
C ARG A 158 3.47 -3.92 -17.12
N THR A 159 3.33 -5.20 -17.43
CA THR A 159 4.10 -6.30 -16.83
C THR A 159 5.25 -6.77 -17.74
N GLU A 160 5.23 -6.38 -19.00
CA GLU A 160 6.33 -6.55 -19.96
C GLU A 160 7.36 -5.41 -19.82
#